data_57eb0fbe7cf2a99e31aab03b7168867c
#
_entry.id   57eb0fbe7cf2a99e31aab03b7168867c
#
_cell.length_a   1.000
_cell.length_b   1.000
_cell.length_c   1.000
_cell.angle_alpha   90.00
_cell.angle_beta   90.00
_cell.angle_gamma   90.00
#
_symmetry.space_group_name_H-M   'P 1'
#
loop_
_entity.id
_entity.type
_entity.pdbx_description
1 polymer ?
#
loop_
_entity_poly.entity_id
_entity_poly.type
_entity_poly.pdbx_seq_one_letter_code
_entity_poly.pdbx_strand_id
1 'polypeptide(L)'
;MGKFYQFFAAPIGWAAFRRIIGVSFMISGWPKITAPLAQAGFLESIGLAPGWFFSPTRAILQFFGGAMIIVGLYTRPIAVANTVMMLVTISFHINNPYPEPFLTAEGLAYLNANPDLLTEGAQRALLGDGGAAFGFRIQEKAIYTSVFWAAGTALIAAFGGGYLSVDRRLKKEF
;
A
#
# COMPACT_ATOMS: atom_id res chain seq x y z
N MET A 1 -36.05 0.99 10.70
CA MET A 1 -34.62 0.76 10.38
C MET A 1 -34.00 1.84 9.48
N GLY A 2 -34.72 2.37 8.46
CA GLY A 2 -34.13 3.30 7.48
C GLY A 2 -33.50 4.59 8.05
N LYS A 3 -34.22 5.31 8.95
CA LYS A 3 -33.72 6.58 9.50
C LYS A 3 -32.51 6.42 10.39
N PHE A 4 -32.48 5.40 11.27
CA PHE A 4 -31.30 5.10 12.10
C PHE A 4 -30.08 4.77 11.24
N TYR A 5 -30.23 3.95 10.21
CA TYR A 5 -29.17 3.61 9.29
C TYR A 5 -28.63 4.84 8.56
N GLN A 6 -29.52 5.67 8.00
CA GLN A 6 -29.11 6.85 7.23
C GLN A 6 -28.43 7.93 8.08
N PHE A 7 -28.88 8.16 9.31
CA PHE A 7 -28.38 9.26 10.14
C PHE A 7 -27.22 8.87 11.07
N PHE A 8 -27.06 7.58 11.42
CA PHE A 8 -26.05 7.13 12.36
C PHE A 8 -25.13 6.06 11.78
N ALA A 9 -25.66 4.94 11.33
CA ALA A 9 -24.85 3.80 10.95
C ALA A 9 -24.03 4.06 9.67
N ALA A 10 -24.64 4.60 8.62
CA ALA A 10 -23.94 4.87 7.37
C ALA A 10 -22.83 5.93 7.49
N PRO A 11 -23.06 7.10 8.14
CA PRO A 11 -22.00 8.08 8.37
C PRO A 11 -20.84 7.56 9.24
N ILE A 12 -21.13 6.77 10.27
CA ILE A 12 -20.09 6.16 11.13
C ILE A 12 -19.33 5.09 10.35
N GLY A 13 -20.03 4.21 9.63
CA GLY A 13 -19.41 3.18 8.80
C GLY A 13 -18.48 3.77 7.74
N TRP A 14 -18.91 4.84 7.06
CA TRP A 14 -18.07 5.54 6.09
C TRP A 14 -16.84 6.18 6.73
N ALA A 15 -17.01 6.84 7.87
CA ALA A 15 -15.89 7.43 8.61
C ALA A 15 -14.90 6.37 9.10
N ALA A 16 -15.39 5.21 9.55
CA ALA A 16 -14.55 4.09 9.95
C ALA A 16 -13.75 3.53 8.76
N PHE A 17 -14.41 3.26 7.63
CA PHE A 17 -13.76 2.80 6.40
C PHE A 17 -12.65 3.75 5.96
N ARG A 18 -12.94 5.05 5.87
CA ARG A 18 -11.99 6.09 5.49
C ARG A 18 -10.78 6.13 6.44
N ARG A 19 -11.03 6.00 7.75
CA ARG A 19 -9.95 5.96 8.75
C ARG A 19 -9.07 4.71 8.60
N ILE A 20 -9.67 3.55 8.37
CA ILE A 20 -8.91 2.30 8.14
C ILE A 20 -7.98 2.45 6.94
N ILE A 21 -8.48 2.97 5.81
CA ILE A 21 -7.66 3.23 4.63
C ILE A 21 -6.54 4.23 4.96
N GLY A 22 -6.87 5.35 5.59
CA GLY A 22 -5.88 6.38 5.93
C GLY A 22 -4.79 5.89 6.88
N VAL A 23 -5.15 5.13 7.93
CA VAL A 23 -4.19 4.51 8.85
C VAL A 23 -3.27 3.52 8.12
N SER A 24 -3.83 2.69 7.23
CA SER A 24 -3.04 1.76 6.43
C SER A 24 -2.00 2.48 5.56
N PHE A 25 -2.37 3.62 4.95
CA PHE A 25 -1.43 4.47 4.22
C PHE A 25 -0.36 5.09 5.12
N MET A 26 -0.72 5.58 6.31
CA MET A 26 0.26 6.13 7.26
C MET A 26 1.28 5.07 7.71
N ILE A 27 0.82 3.87 8.08
CA ILE A 27 1.69 2.76 8.47
C ILE A 27 2.65 2.40 7.33
N SER A 28 2.14 2.28 6.10
CA SER A 28 2.98 2.00 4.92
C SER A 28 3.89 3.18 4.55
N GLY A 29 3.48 4.40 4.82
CA GLY A 29 4.23 5.64 4.54
C GLY A 29 5.33 5.92 5.55
N TRP A 30 5.20 5.46 6.80
CA TRP A 30 6.13 5.77 7.88
C TRP A 30 7.60 5.45 7.55
N PRO A 31 7.97 4.23 7.12
CA PRO A 31 9.37 3.94 6.78
C PRO A 31 9.88 4.75 5.58
N LYS A 32 8.98 5.25 4.73
CA LYS A 32 9.36 6.07 3.57
C LYS A 32 9.57 7.53 3.94
N ILE A 33 8.82 8.05 4.93
CA ILE A 33 9.00 9.44 5.39
C ILE A 33 10.25 9.58 6.26
N THR A 34 10.64 8.52 6.97
CA THR A 34 11.88 8.50 7.77
C THR A 34 13.15 8.34 6.92
N ALA A 35 13.02 7.78 5.69
CA ALA A 35 14.12 7.63 4.74
C ALA A 35 13.64 8.01 3.31
N PRO A 36 13.37 9.31 3.05
CA PRO A 36 12.62 9.74 1.86
C PRO A 36 13.33 9.47 0.54
N LEU A 37 14.64 9.32 0.52
CA LEU A 37 15.42 9.02 -0.68
C LEU A 37 15.78 7.54 -0.84
N ALA A 38 15.45 6.68 0.12
CA ALA A 38 15.84 5.27 0.10
C ALA A 38 15.33 4.50 -1.15
N GLN A 39 14.28 4.97 -1.78
CA GLN A 39 13.70 4.34 -2.97
C GLN A 39 13.98 5.11 -4.27
N ALA A 40 14.81 6.16 -4.24
CA ALA A 40 15.07 7.00 -5.40
C ALA A 40 15.62 6.18 -6.59
N GLY A 41 16.71 5.44 -6.38
CA GLY A 41 17.30 4.60 -7.43
C GLY A 41 16.36 3.52 -7.94
N PHE A 42 15.58 2.90 -7.06
CA PHE A 42 14.56 1.94 -7.46
C PHE A 42 13.50 2.58 -8.37
N LEU A 43 13.00 3.76 -8.01
CA LEU A 43 11.99 4.46 -8.81
C LEU A 43 12.54 4.86 -10.19
N GLU A 44 13.80 5.28 -10.27
CA GLU A 44 14.47 5.56 -11.55
C GLU A 44 14.59 4.31 -12.42
N SER A 45 14.94 3.17 -11.84
CA SER A 45 15.07 1.92 -12.58
C SER A 45 13.76 1.43 -13.22
N ILE A 46 12.62 1.88 -12.71
CA ILE A 46 11.28 1.58 -13.25
C ILE A 46 10.68 2.72 -14.09
N GLY A 47 11.49 3.70 -14.48
CA GLY A 47 11.09 4.80 -15.36
C GLY A 47 10.49 6.01 -14.66
N LEU A 48 10.46 6.06 -13.32
CA LEU A 48 10.01 7.22 -12.55
C LEU A 48 11.22 8.13 -12.19
N ALA A 49 11.76 8.78 -13.21
CA ALA A 49 12.86 9.72 -13.07
C ALA A 49 12.35 11.20 -13.06
N PRO A 50 12.96 12.08 -12.25
CA PRO A 50 14.08 11.80 -11.33
C PRO A 50 13.62 11.21 -10.00
N GLY A 51 14.34 10.20 -9.51
CA GLY A 51 13.98 9.49 -8.27
C GLY A 51 14.01 10.34 -7.02
N TRP A 52 14.88 11.36 -6.97
CA TRP A 52 14.93 12.33 -5.87
C TRP A 52 13.64 13.15 -5.70
N PHE A 53 12.84 13.26 -6.76
CA PHE A 53 11.53 13.93 -6.73
C PHE A 53 10.41 12.93 -6.39
N PHE A 54 10.36 11.78 -7.08
CA PHE A 54 9.27 10.83 -6.93
C PHE A 54 9.30 10.07 -5.58
N SER A 55 10.49 9.79 -5.03
CA SER A 55 10.62 9.07 -3.77
C SER A 55 10.04 9.84 -2.59
N PRO A 56 10.45 11.09 -2.30
CA PRO A 56 9.84 11.87 -1.22
C PRO A 56 8.37 12.25 -1.51
N THR A 57 8.01 12.51 -2.77
CA THR A 57 6.61 12.80 -3.14
C THR A 57 5.70 11.64 -2.77
N ARG A 58 6.11 10.40 -3.07
CA ARG A 58 5.38 9.19 -2.68
C ARG A 58 5.30 9.03 -1.17
N ALA A 59 6.38 9.30 -0.45
CA ALA A 59 6.43 9.23 1.00
C ALA A 59 5.45 10.23 1.65
N ILE A 60 5.48 11.48 1.19
CA ILE A 60 4.60 12.56 1.65
C ILE A 60 3.13 12.21 1.35
N LEU A 61 2.83 11.77 0.12
CA LEU A 61 1.48 11.43 -0.29
C LEU A 61 0.91 10.27 0.51
N GLN A 62 1.70 9.24 0.80
CA GLN A 62 1.25 8.13 1.63
C GLN A 62 1.04 8.54 3.09
N PHE A 63 2.02 9.18 3.71
CA PHE A 63 1.95 9.47 5.14
C PHE A 63 0.99 10.62 5.44
N PHE A 64 1.25 11.79 4.88
CA PHE A 64 0.40 12.96 5.13
C PHE A 64 -0.93 12.89 4.41
N GLY A 65 -0.96 12.33 3.19
CA GLY A 65 -2.21 12.04 2.50
C GLY A 65 -3.08 11.05 3.27
N GLY A 66 -2.49 10.03 3.89
CA GLY A 66 -3.19 9.13 4.81
C GLY A 66 -3.80 9.86 6.00
N ALA A 67 -3.03 10.75 6.65
CA ALA A 67 -3.53 11.59 7.75
C ALA A 67 -4.69 12.51 7.31
N MET A 68 -4.57 13.13 6.13
CA MET A 68 -5.63 13.97 5.55
C MET A 68 -6.90 13.16 5.26
N ILE A 69 -6.77 11.93 4.75
CA ILE A 69 -7.88 10.99 4.57
C ILE A 69 -8.53 10.66 5.92
N ILE A 70 -7.78 10.43 6.99
CA ILE A 70 -8.31 10.13 8.33
C ILE A 70 -9.21 11.26 8.84
N VAL A 71 -8.74 12.52 8.77
CA VAL A 71 -9.51 13.66 9.26
C VAL A 71 -10.57 14.13 8.27
N GLY A 72 -10.43 13.77 7.00
CA GLY A 72 -11.32 14.18 5.92
C GLY A 72 -11.06 15.62 5.47
N LEU A 73 -9.82 15.97 5.22
CA LEU A 73 -9.37 17.27 4.73
C LEU A 73 -8.82 17.11 3.32
N TYR A 74 -9.32 17.91 2.36
CA TYR A 74 -9.03 17.77 0.93
C TYR A 74 -9.20 16.30 0.47
N THR A 75 -10.26 15.68 0.93
CA THR A 75 -10.44 14.23 0.87
C THR A 75 -10.39 13.71 -0.57
N ARG A 76 -11.14 14.32 -1.48
CA ARG A 76 -11.21 13.86 -2.89
C ARG A 76 -9.88 14.01 -3.64
N PRO A 77 -9.23 15.19 -3.69
CA PRO A 77 -7.97 15.32 -4.43
C PRO A 77 -6.85 14.43 -3.87
N ILE A 78 -6.76 14.28 -2.56
CA ILE A 78 -5.78 13.38 -1.93
C ILE A 78 -6.09 11.91 -2.23
N ALA A 79 -7.36 11.54 -2.22
CA ALA A 79 -7.78 10.17 -2.56
C ALA A 79 -7.51 9.86 -4.04
N VAL A 80 -7.77 10.80 -4.96
CA VAL A 80 -7.42 10.64 -6.39
C VAL A 80 -5.93 10.43 -6.56
N ALA A 81 -5.09 11.27 -5.94
CA ALA A 81 -3.63 11.15 -6.04
C ALA A 81 -3.12 9.80 -5.51
N ASN A 82 -3.67 9.33 -4.37
CA ASN A 82 -3.34 8.01 -3.82
C ASN A 82 -3.85 6.87 -4.72
N THR A 83 -5.03 7.01 -5.34
CA THR A 83 -5.54 6.02 -6.30
C THR A 83 -4.59 5.87 -7.48
N VAL A 84 -4.18 6.99 -8.09
CA VAL A 84 -3.22 6.98 -9.21
C VAL A 84 -1.91 6.32 -8.80
N MET A 85 -1.37 6.69 -7.63
CA MET A 85 -0.15 6.06 -7.10
C MET A 85 -0.30 4.55 -6.92
N MET A 86 -1.44 4.06 -6.45
CA MET A 86 -1.69 2.63 -6.30
C MET A 86 -1.85 1.91 -7.64
N LEU A 87 -2.47 2.53 -8.64
CA LEU A 87 -2.56 1.98 -9.99
C LEU A 87 -1.16 1.82 -10.62
N VAL A 88 -0.27 2.80 -10.44
CA VAL A 88 1.14 2.68 -10.84
C VAL A 88 1.82 1.53 -10.11
N THR A 89 1.56 1.38 -8.80
CA THR A 89 2.13 0.28 -7.99
C THR A 89 1.63 -1.09 -8.46
N ILE A 90 0.34 -1.23 -8.80
CA ILE A 90 -0.24 -2.46 -9.36
C ILE A 90 0.43 -2.80 -10.70
N SER A 91 0.50 -1.82 -11.61
CA SER A 91 1.15 -1.99 -12.90
C SER A 91 2.61 -2.44 -12.73
N PHE A 92 3.34 -1.84 -11.79
CA PHE A 92 4.70 -2.27 -11.47
C PHE A 92 4.76 -3.73 -11.05
N HIS A 93 3.95 -4.16 -10.08
CA HIS A 93 3.98 -5.54 -9.59
C HIS A 93 3.58 -6.58 -10.66
N ILE A 94 2.68 -6.22 -11.58
CA ILE A 94 2.30 -7.11 -12.68
C ILE A 94 3.43 -7.25 -13.70
N ASN A 95 4.11 -6.15 -14.02
CA ASN A 95 5.15 -6.15 -15.06
C ASN A 95 6.54 -6.56 -14.55
N ASN A 96 6.74 -6.59 -13.23
CA ASN A 96 8.02 -6.93 -12.59
C ASN A 96 7.79 -7.98 -11.50
N PRO A 97 7.46 -9.22 -11.88
CA PRO A 97 7.31 -10.31 -10.91
C PRO A 97 8.64 -10.56 -10.20
N TYR A 98 8.57 -11.02 -8.95
CA TYR A 98 9.76 -11.50 -8.25
C TYR A 98 10.39 -12.65 -9.02
N PRO A 99 11.74 -12.68 -9.11
CA PRO A 99 12.42 -13.82 -9.72
C PRO A 99 12.14 -15.09 -8.90
N GLU A 100 11.93 -16.18 -9.61
CA GLU A 100 11.72 -17.51 -9.03
C GLU A 100 12.78 -18.47 -9.55
N PRO A 101 13.39 -19.26 -8.66
CA PRO A 101 13.36 -19.24 -7.19
C PRO A 101 14.28 -18.15 -6.61
N PHE A 102 14.16 -17.87 -5.30
CA PHE A 102 15.09 -16.95 -4.59
C PHE A 102 16.48 -17.53 -4.43
N LEU A 103 16.59 -18.86 -4.36
CA LEU A 103 17.84 -19.55 -4.20
C LEU A 103 18.29 -20.16 -5.54
N THR A 104 19.58 -20.08 -5.82
CA THR A 104 20.20 -20.88 -6.88
C THR A 104 20.17 -22.36 -6.49
N ALA A 105 20.34 -23.27 -7.45
CA ALA A 105 20.41 -24.70 -7.20
C ALA A 105 21.52 -25.06 -6.18
N GLU A 106 22.67 -24.38 -6.28
CA GLU A 106 23.78 -24.57 -5.34
C GLU A 106 23.44 -24.06 -3.93
N GLY A 107 22.81 -22.87 -3.82
CA GLY A 107 22.36 -22.31 -2.56
C GLY A 107 21.33 -23.20 -1.87
N LEU A 108 20.39 -23.77 -2.63
CA LEU A 108 19.41 -24.70 -2.13
C LEU A 108 20.06 -26.00 -1.63
N ALA A 109 20.99 -26.56 -2.39
CA ALA A 109 21.73 -27.76 -2.00
C ALA A 109 22.54 -27.52 -0.71
N TYR A 110 23.23 -26.37 -0.60
CA TYR A 110 23.97 -26.00 0.59
C TYR A 110 23.08 -25.87 1.83
N LEU A 111 21.96 -25.19 1.73
CA LEU A 111 21.04 -25.02 2.85
C LEU A 111 20.30 -26.31 3.23
N ASN A 112 20.03 -27.21 2.29
CA ASN A 112 19.50 -28.54 2.58
C ASN A 112 20.51 -29.41 3.36
N ALA A 113 21.82 -29.24 3.09
CA ALA A 113 22.89 -29.92 3.82
C ALA A 113 23.14 -29.29 5.21
N ASN A 114 22.74 -28.04 5.43
CA ASN A 114 22.95 -27.29 6.67
C ASN A 114 21.66 -26.61 7.16
N PRO A 115 20.59 -27.37 7.48
CA PRO A 115 19.29 -26.82 7.83
C PRO A 115 19.31 -25.97 9.10
N ASP A 116 20.24 -26.25 10.03
CA ASP A 116 20.39 -25.54 11.28
C ASP A 116 20.79 -24.06 11.12
N LEU A 117 21.22 -23.65 9.92
CA LEU A 117 21.45 -22.24 9.59
C LEU A 117 20.16 -21.44 9.42
N LEU A 118 19.01 -22.11 9.36
CA LEU A 118 17.71 -21.51 9.16
C LEU A 118 16.78 -21.79 10.35
N THR A 119 15.95 -20.81 10.68
CA THR A 119 14.81 -21.05 11.55
C THR A 119 13.80 -22.01 10.88
N GLU A 120 12.99 -22.73 11.66
CA GLU A 120 11.96 -23.64 11.12
C GLU A 120 11.03 -22.96 10.10
N GLY A 121 10.69 -21.68 10.32
CA GLY A 121 9.87 -20.89 9.38
C GLY A 121 10.57 -20.67 8.05
N ALA A 122 11.87 -20.36 8.06
CA ALA A 122 12.67 -20.18 6.87
C ALA A 122 12.92 -21.51 6.14
N GLN A 123 13.16 -22.61 6.85
CA GLN A 123 13.27 -23.93 6.25
C GLN A 123 12.00 -24.28 5.44
N ARG A 124 10.82 -24.12 6.03
CA ARG A 124 9.54 -24.35 5.36
C ARG A 124 9.30 -23.44 4.15
N ALA A 125 9.84 -22.25 4.17
CA ALA A 125 9.66 -21.27 3.10
C ALA A 125 10.63 -21.44 1.93
N LEU A 126 11.84 -21.99 2.19
CA LEU A 126 12.96 -21.95 1.23
C LEU A 126 13.44 -23.32 0.77
N LEU A 127 13.41 -24.36 1.63
CA LEU A 127 14.09 -25.62 1.32
C LEU A 127 13.34 -26.53 0.35
N GLY A 128 12.02 -26.34 0.17
CA GLY A 128 11.23 -27.19 -0.72
C GLY A 128 11.48 -26.90 -2.19
N ASP A 129 11.47 -25.62 -2.56
CA ASP A 129 11.45 -25.14 -3.94
C ASP A 129 12.37 -23.93 -4.18
N GLY A 130 13.34 -23.72 -3.31
CA GLY A 130 14.23 -22.55 -3.36
C GLY A 130 13.55 -21.22 -3.08
N GLY A 131 12.34 -21.25 -2.51
CA GLY A 131 11.56 -20.06 -2.17
C GLY A 131 10.61 -19.59 -3.29
N ALA A 132 10.39 -20.35 -4.34
CA ALA A 132 9.49 -19.99 -5.45
C ALA A 132 8.06 -19.75 -4.94
N ALA A 133 7.47 -20.70 -4.20
CA ALA A 133 6.13 -20.55 -3.65
C ALA A 133 6.03 -19.41 -2.62
N PHE A 134 7.12 -19.11 -1.91
CA PHE A 134 7.16 -17.97 -1.01
C PHE A 134 7.16 -16.65 -1.78
N GLY A 135 7.97 -16.53 -2.83
CA GLY A 135 8.01 -15.37 -3.72
C GLY A 135 6.66 -15.11 -4.37
N PHE A 136 6.02 -16.14 -4.90
CA PHE A 136 4.69 -16.05 -5.46
C PHE A 136 3.66 -15.47 -4.48
N ARG A 137 3.63 -15.97 -3.23
CA ARG A 137 2.72 -15.45 -2.19
C ARG A 137 3.00 -14.00 -1.81
N ILE A 138 4.28 -13.59 -1.78
CA ILE A 138 4.63 -12.18 -1.55
C ILE A 138 4.11 -11.30 -2.69
N GLN A 139 4.29 -11.74 -3.93
CA GLN A 139 3.80 -11.06 -5.12
C GLN A 139 2.28 -10.91 -5.10
N GLU A 140 1.54 -11.99 -4.87
CA GLU A 140 0.09 -11.95 -4.73
C GLU A 140 -0.36 -10.96 -3.64
N LYS A 141 0.23 -11.05 -2.45
CA LYS A 141 -0.08 -10.14 -1.35
C LYS A 141 0.17 -8.68 -1.73
N ALA A 142 1.24 -8.38 -2.44
CA ALA A 142 1.56 -7.03 -2.89
C ALA A 142 0.52 -6.51 -3.89
N ILE A 143 0.11 -7.32 -4.85
CA ILE A 143 -0.92 -6.99 -5.83
C ILE A 143 -2.28 -6.78 -5.14
N TYR A 144 -2.77 -7.76 -4.36
CA TYR A 144 -4.08 -7.66 -3.71
C TYR A 144 -4.17 -6.49 -2.73
N THR A 145 -3.11 -6.23 -1.97
CA THR A 145 -3.05 -5.08 -1.07
C THR A 145 -3.15 -3.78 -1.86
N SER A 146 -2.43 -3.67 -2.97
CA SER A 146 -2.47 -2.48 -3.84
C SER A 146 -3.83 -2.28 -4.50
N VAL A 147 -4.49 -3.37 -4.95
CA VAL A 147 -5.86 -3.35 -5.49
C VAL A 147 -6.85 -2.89 -4.42
N PHE A 148 -6.77 -3.44 -3.20
CA PHE A 148 -7.63 -3.03 -2.10
C PHE A 148 -7.48 -1.53 -1.78
N TRP A 149 -6.25 -1.03 -1.73
CA TRP A 149 -5.99 0.38 -1.49
C TRP A 149 -6.43 1.28 -2.65
N ALA A 150 -6.21 0.85 -3.89
CA ALA A 150 -6.70 1.58 -5.07
C ALA A 150 -8.23 1.68 -5.07
N ALA A 151 -8.93 0.58 -4.85
CA ALA A 151 -10.38 0.56 -4.76
C ALA A 151 -10.90 1.41 -3.59
N GLY A 152 -10.28 1.28 -2.42
CA GLY A 152 -10.66 2.05 -1.23
C GLY A 152 -10.48 3.55 -1.43
N THR A 153 -9.35 4.00 -1.99
CA THR A 153 -9.14 5.41 -2.27
C THR A 153 -9.99 5.92 -3.43
N ALA A 154 -10.28 5.11 -4.45
CA ALA A 154 -11.21 5.46 -5.52
C ALA A 154 -12.62 5.69 -5.00
N LEU A 155 -13.11 4.85 -4.09
CA LEU A 155 -14.39 5.06 -3.41
C LEU A 155 -14.39 6.36 -2.59
N ILE A 156 -13.31 6.63 -1.86
CA ILE A 156 -13.17 7.88 -1.10
C ILE A 156 -13.13 9.09 -2.04
N ALA A 157 -12.48 9.00 -3.19
CA ALA A 157 -12.46 10.04 -4.21
C ALA A 157 -13.87 10.31 -4.76
N ALA A 158 -14.64 9.26 -5.02
CA ALA A 158 -16.01 9.36 -5.54
C ALA A 158 -16.98 9.97 -4.52
N PHE A 159 -16.96 9.47 -3.27
CA PHE A 159 -17.94 9.85 -2.25
C PHE A 159 -17.47 10.99 -1.33
N GLY A 160 -16.18 11.32 -1.34
CA GLY A 160 -15.59 12.37 -0.51
C GLY A 160 -15.48 12.02 0.97
N GLY A 161 -15.24 13.03 1.80
CA GLY A 161 -15.02 12.89 3.24
C GLY A 161 -16.24 12.43 4.05
N GLY A 162 -17.44 12.61 3.52
CA GLY A 162 -18.68 12.26 4.18
C GLY A 162 -19.04 13.19 5.35
N TYR A 163 -20.06 12.78 6.12
CA TYR A 163 -20.65 13.61 7.17
C TYR A 163 -19.68 13.99 8.29
N LEU A 164 -18.82 13.05 8.69
CA LEU A 164 -17.84 13.22 9.78
C LEU A 164 -16.45 13.60 9.22
N SER A 165 -16.38 14.67 8.41
CA SER A 165 -15.16 15.18 7.80
C SER A 165 -14.93 16.67 8.10
N VAL A 166 -13.68 17.09 8.04
CA VAL A 166 -13.29 18.50 8.12
C VAL A 166 -13.79 19.27 6.89
N ASP A 167 -13.76 18.67 5.68
CA ASP A 167 -14.25 19.29 4.44
C ASP A 167 -15.70 19.77 4.60
N ARG A 168 -16.53 18.91 5.19
CA ARG A 168 -17.94 19.28 5.43
C ARG A 168 -18.09 20.42 6.43
N ARG A 169 -17.29 20.43 7.51
CA ARG A 169 -17.31 21.54 8.50
C ARG A 169 -16.88 22.87 7.89
N LEU A 170 -15.93 22.82 6.97
CA LEU A 170 -15.43 24.00 6.25
C LEU A 170 -16.32 24.40 5.06
N LYS A 171 -17.43 23.66 4.82
CA LYS A 171 -18.32 23.83 3.66
C LYS A 171 -17.58 23.79 2.31
N LYS A 172 -16.48 23.06 2.25
CA LYS A 172 -15.66 22.82 1.06
C LYS A 172 -16.00 21.43 0.54
N GLU A 173 -16.84 21.38 -0.48
CA GLU A 173 -17.12 20.16 -1.23
C GLU A 173 -16.11 20.06 -2.38
N PHE A 174 -14.93 19.55 -2.07
CA PHE A 174 -13.96 19.16 -3.11
C PHE A 174 -14.22 17.72 -3.53
#